data_9026b4ae657914821467344f9794f437
#
_entry.id   9026b4ae657914821467344f9794f437
#
_cell.length_a   1.000
_cell.length_b   1.000
_cell.length_c   1.000
_cell.angle_alpha   90.00
_cell.angle_beta   90.00
_cell.angle_gamma   90.00
#
_symmetry.space_group_name_H-M   'P 1'
#
loop_
_entity.id
_entity.type
_entity.pdbx_description
1 polymer ?
#
loop_
_entity_poly.entity_id
_entity_poly.type
_entity_poly.pdbx_seq_one_letter_code
_entity_poly.pdbx_strand_id
1 'polypeptide(L)'
;MVDFSLELNEDQLQIQKWVHDFAEDVVRPVAHEWDEKEATPWPVIEEAAKIGLYSWEFFAQAFADPTGLTMPIVSEELFWGDAGIGLSIFGSALGVSGIVGNGTPEKIQLAAFAVSEPDAGSDVSSLRTRAVYDEAKDEWVLNGTKAWITNGGIADVHVVVATVDPSLKSRGQASFIIGPNTPGFSQGQKYKKHGIRASHTAEVVMDNVRIPGGHLLGGKEKLDAKLARAREAGKTGEKQPAMATFEATRPSVAAMAVGIARAAYEEALRYAQERHAFGKAIIQNQAIAFMLADMATEIDAARLLVHRAAWLSRNGVYTNAEGSMSKLKAGRTAVWVTERAIQIHGGCGYTREYPVERMHRDAKIFDIFEGTEQIQQLVIARAISGLRIE
;
A
#
# COMPACT_ATOMS: atom_id res chain seq x y z
N MET A 1 25.21 8.17 9.94
CA MET A 1 23.97 8.73 9.39
C MET A 1 24.29 9.18 7.98
N VAL A 2 23.55 8.74 6.98
CA VAL A 2 23.74 9.21 5.59
C VAL A 2 23.11 10.58 5.49
N ASP A 3 23.78 11.54 4.85
CA ASP A 3 23.21 12.86 4.64
C ASP A 3 22.00 12.77 3.72
N PHE A 4 20.97 13.58 3.99
CA PHE A 4 19.81 13.68 3.12
C PHE A 4 20.23 14.34 1.79
N SER A 5 20.01 13.61 0.69
CA SER A 5 20.25 14.11 -0.67
C SER A 5 18.98 13.97 -1.50
N LEU A 6 18.75 14.90 -2.39
CA LEU A 6 17.76 14.82 -3.46
C LEU A 6 18.29 14.08 -4.69
N GLU A 7 19.61 13.92 -4.78
CA GLU A 7 20.25 13.20 -5.88
C GLU A 7 20.21 11.69 -5.61
N LEU A 8 19.70 10.94 -6.59
CA LEU A 8 19.75 9.49 -6.58
C LEU A 8 21.17 9.02 -6.90
N ASN A 9 21.62 7.99 -6.20
CA ASN A 9 22.89 7.34 -6.54
C ASN A 9 22.77 6.46 -7.79
N GLU A 10 23.91 5.97 -8.31
CA GLU A 10 23.95 5.17 -9.53
C GLU A 10 23.07 3.90 -9.46
N ASP A 11 23.07 3.20 -8.34
CA ASP A 11 22.24 2.00 -8.13
C ASP A 11 20.75 2.34 -8.18
N GLN A 12 20.34 3.42 -7.54
CA GLN A 12 18.96 3.90 -7.54
C GLN A 12 18.50 4.32 -8.94
N LEU A 13 19.36 5.01 -9.70
CA LEU A 13 19.09 5.38 -11.11
C LEU A 13 18.96 4.13 -12.00
N GLN A 14 19.80 3.11 -11.80
CA GLN A 14 19.70 1.85 -12.53
C GLN A 14 18.39 1.11 -12.18
N ILE A 15 18.05 1.02 -10.89
CA ILE A 15 16.80 0.39 -10.45
C ILE A 15 15.59 1.16 -11.01
N GLN A 16 15.61 2.49 -10.96
CA GLN A 16 14.55 3.33 -11.50
C GLN A 16 14.33 3.01 -12.98
N LYS A 17 15.40 3.05 -13.77
CA LYS A 17 15.32 2.75 -15.20
C LYS A 17 14.80 1.33 -15.46
N TRP A 18 15.34 0.36 -14.77
CA TRP A 18 14.96 -1.04 -14.95
C TRP A 18 13.46 -1.28 -14.66
N VAL A 19 12.93 -0.70 -13.57
CA VAL A 19 11.51 -0.82 -13.24
C VAL A 19 10.65 -0.02 -14.21
N HIS A 20 11.12 1.15 -14.65
CA HIS A 20 10.43 1.95 -15.66
C HIS A 20 10.30 1.21 -16.98
N ASP A 21 11.39 0.62 -17.50
CA ASP A 21 11.38 -0.17 -18.73
C ASP A 21 10.38 -1.35 -18.61
N PHE A 22 10.36 -2.05 -17.48
CA PHE A 22 9.36 -3.09 -17.22
C PHE A 22 7.92 -2.55 -17.19
N ALA A 23 7.71 -1.41 -16.56
CA ALA A 23 6.39 -0.77 -16.48
C ALA A 23 5.90 -0.31 -17.86
N GLU A 24 6.79 0.20 -18.71
CA GLU A 24 6.49 0.66 -20.07
C GLU A 24 6.21 -0.52 -21.01
N ASP A 25 7.11 -1.52 -21.03
CA ASP A 25 7.09 -2.59 -22.02
C ASP A 25 6.14 -3.73 -21.67
N VAL A 26 5.91 -4.01 -20.39
CA VAL A 26 5.16 -5.20 -19.92
C VAL A 26 3.84 -4.81 -19.24
N VAL A 27 3.82 -3.77 -18.42
CA VAL A 27 2.64 -3.42 -17.64
C VAL A 27 1.64 -2.57 -18.43
N ARG A 28 2.08 -1.43 -18.98
CA ARG A 28 1.18 -0.47 -19.69
C ARG A 28 0.43 -1.08 -20.87
N PRO A 29 1.03 -1.92 -21.74
CA PRO A 29 0.32 -2.44 -22.90
C PRO A 29 -0.90 -3.31 -22.57
N VAL A 30 -0.91 -3.94 -21.39
CA VAL A 30 -1.98 -4.87 -20.97
C VAL A 30 -2.88 -4.29 -19.87
N ALA A 31 -2.63 -3.08 -19.43
CA ALA A 31 -3.32 -2.46 -18.30
C ALA A 31 -4.84 -2.34 -18.51
N HIS A 32 -5.28 -1.93 -19.71
CA HIS A 32 -6.70 -1.85 -20.06
C HIS A 32 -7.36 -3.23 -20.02
N GLU A 33 -6.72 -4.24 -20.56
CA GLU A 33 -7.25 -5.61 -20.60
C GLU A 33 -7.52 -6.16 -19.20
N TRP A 34 -6.55 -5.99 -18.28
CA TRP A 34 -6.69 -6.51 -16.92
C TRP A 34 -7.66 -5.70 -16.06
N ASP A 35 -7.80 -4.39 -16.31
CA ASP A 35 -8.87 -3.59 -15.70
C ASP A 35 -10.24 -4.10 -16.12
N GLU A 36 -10.47 -4.35 -17.42
CA GLU A 36 -11.75 -4.86 -17.92
C GLU A 36 -12.06 -6.28 -17.43
N LYS A 37 -11.08 -7.15 -17.36
CA LYS A 37 -11.24 -8.52 -16.85
C LYS A 37 -11.52 -8.60 -15.34
N GLU A 38 -11.19 -7.57 -14.56
CA GLU A 38 -11.24 -7.60 -13.10
C GLU A 38 -10.58 -8.85 -12.49
N ALA A 39 -9.45 -9.27 -13.04
CA ALA A 39 -8.77 -10.51 -12.69
C ALA A 39 -7.29 -10.28 -12.36
N THR A 40 -6.72 -11.18 -11.58
CA THR A 40 -5.30 -11.14 -11.22
C THR A 40 -4.43 -11.37 -12.45
N PRO A 41 -3.48 -10.46 -12.74
CA PRO A 41 -2.65 -10.49 -13.96
C PRO A 41 -1.47 -11.46 -13.81
N TRP A 42 -1.75 -12.75 -13.64
CA TRP A 42 -0.74 -13.78 -13.41
C TRP A 42 0.45 -13.74 -14.38
N PRO A 43 0.24 -13.61 -15.70
CA PRO A 43 1.37 -13.54 -16.63
C PRO A 43 2.33 -12.38 -16.34
N VAL A 44 1.80 -11.22 -15.92
CA VAL A 44 2.62 -10.05 -15.58
C VAL A 44 3.37 -10.26 -14.26
N ILE A 45 2.71 -10.89 -13.27
CA ILE A 45 3.35 -11.26 -11.98
C ILE A 45 4.49 -12.26 -12.22
N GLU A 46 4.29 -13.24 -13.09
CA GLU A 46 5.32 -14.22 -13.48
C GLU A 46 6.51 -13.56 -14.18
N GLU A 47 6.28 -12.59 -15.08
CA GLU A 47 7.36 -11.82 -15.70
C GLU A 47 8.12 -10.96 -14.66
N ALA A 48 7.41 -10.31 -13.74
CA ALA A 48 8.04 -9.57 -12.64
C ALA A 48 8.92 -10.49 -11.76
N ALA A 49 8.47 -11.72 -11.52
CA ALA A 49 9.24 -12.72 -10.79
C ALA A 49 10.50 -13.17 -11.53
N LYS A 50 10.39 -13.41 -12.86
CA LYS A 50 11.54 -13.83 -13.72
C LYS A 50 12.66 -12.80 -13.74
N ILE A 51 12.33 -11.52 -13.77
CA ILE A 51 13.32 -10.44 -13.71
C ILE A 51 13.81 -10.13 -12.29
N GLY A 52 13.28 -10.80 -11.27
CA GLY A 52 13.68 -10.63 -9.87
C GLY A 52 13.00 -9.48 -9.14
N LEU A 53 12.11 -8.72 -9.76
CA LEU A 53 11.37 -7.62 -9.12
C LEU A 53 10.47 -8.09 -7.98
N TYR A 54 10.09 -9.36 -7.99
CA TYR A 54 9.26 -10.04 -7.00
C TYR A 54 10.06 -11.12 -6.25
N SER A 55 11.33 -10.84 -5.96
CA SER A 55 12.20 -11.77 -5.24
C SER A 55 12.44 -11.33 -3.79
N TRP A 56 12.72 -12.31 -2.95
CA TRP A 56 13.13 -12.04 -1.57
C TRP A 56 14.41 -11.19 -1.48
N GLU A 57 15.37 -11.51 -2.35
CA GLU A 57 16.66 -10.81 -2.43
C GLU A 57 16.46 -9.33 -2.75
N PHE A 58 15.56 -9.04 -3.69
CA PHE A 58 15.22 -7.67 -4.05
C PHE A 58 14.61 -6.92 -2.86
N PHE A 59 13.60 -7.52 -2.20
CA PHE A 59 12.99 -6.88 -1.03
C PHE A 59 13.99 -6.71 0.12
N ALA A 60 14.83 -7.71 0.40
CA ALA A 60 15.86 -7.62 1.43
C ALA A 60 16.86 -6.48 1.14
N GLN A 61 17.32 -6.35 -0.11
CA GLN A 61 18.21 -5.28 -0.55
C GLN A 61 17.54 -3.91 -0.45
N ALA A 62 16.29 -3.79 -0.93
CA ALA A 62 15.54 -2.54 -0.87
C ALA A 62 15.26 -2.09 0.57
N PHE A 63 14.96 -3.04 1.46
CA PHE A 63 14.82 -2.75 2.89
C PHE A 63 16.16 -2.47 3.59
N ALA A 64 17.28 -2.90 3.04
CA ALA A 64 18.61 -2.60 3.57
C ALA A 64 19.15 -1.23 3.12
N ASP A 65 18.56 -0.60 2.11
CA ASP A 65 18.95 0.72 1.60
C ASP A 65 19.02 1.76 2.72
N PRO A 66 20.21 2.35 3.01
CA PRO A 66 20.37 3.31 4.11
C PRO A 66 19.65 4.65 3.85
N THR A 67 19.33 4.95 2.61
CA THR A 67 18.58 6.16 2.24
C THR A 67 17.06 5.97 2.41
N GLY A 68 16.58 4.72 2.34
CA GLY A 68 15.17 4.37 2.34
C GLY A 68 14.43 4.70 1.04
N LEU A 69 15.12 5.14 -0.01
CA LEU A 69 14.50 5.64 -1.26
C LEU A 69 14.18 4.53 -2.27
N THR A 70 14.86 3.38 -2.21
CA THR A 70 14.69 2.31 -3.21
C THR A 70 13.22 1.87 -3.34
N MET A 71 12.52 1.57 -2.25
CA MET A 71 11.11 1.17 -2.31
C MET A 71 10.18 2.27 -2.84
N PRO A 72 10.27 3.54 -2.43
CA PRO A 72 9.55 4.63 -3.06
C PRO A 72 9.79 4.77 -4.56
N ILE A 73 11.04 4.68 -5.03
CA ILE A 73 11.40 4.77 -6.46
C ILE A 73 10.71 3.67 -7.24
N VAL A 74 10.85 2.43 -6.80
CA VAL A 74 10.24 1.26 -7.44
C VAL A 74 8.71 1.35 -7.43
N SER A 75 8.14 1.81 -6.32
CA SER A 75 6.69 2.01 -6.20
C SER A 75 6.17 3.07 -7.17
N GLU A 76 6.89 4.18 -7.33
CA GLU A 76 6.52 5.24 -8.28
C GLU A 76 6.54 4.72 -9.72
N GLU A 77 7.62 4.06 -10.15
CA GLU A 77 7.75 3.58 -11.52
C GLU A 77 6.74 2.47 -11.86
N LEU A 78 6.52 1.52 -10.95
CA LEU A 78 5.57 0.44 -11.21
C LEU A 78 4.12 0.95 -11.30
N PHE A 79 3.74 1.90 -10.45
CA PHE A 79 2.40 2.49 -10.45
C PHE A 79 2.21 3.56 -11.54
N TRP A 80 3.28 4.08 -12.10
CA TRP A 80 3.27 4.81 -13.36
C TRP A 80 2.86 3.89 -14.53
N GLY A 81 3.23 2.62 -14.49
CA GLY A 81 2.76 1.62 -15.44
C GLY A 81 1.26 1.40 -15.36
N ASP A 82 0.79 0.88 -14.24
CA ASP A 82 -0.63 0.69 -13.91
C ASP A 82 -0.80 0.39 -12.41
N ALA A 83 -1.79 1.00 -11.79
CA ALA A 83 -1.99 0.86 -10.35
C ALA A 83 -2.57 -0.50 -9.93
N GLY A 84 -3.48 -1.06 -10.72
CA GLY A 84 -4.08 -2.37 -10.44
C GLY A 84 -3.08 -3.50 -10.55
N ILE A 85 -2.28 -3.49 -11.61
CA ILE A 85 -1.20 -4.46 -11.84
C ILE A 85 -0.07 -4.23 -10.82
N GLY A 86 0.34 -2.97 -10.61
CA GLY A 86 1.35 -2.61 -9.62
C GLY A 86 1.00 -3.11 -8.23
N LEU A 87 -0.26 -2.97 -7.82
CA LEU A 87 -0.73 -3.49 -6.53
C LEU A 87 -0.80 -5.02 -6.50
N SER A 88 -1.07 -5.68 -7.62
CA SER A 88 -1.03 -7.15 -7.70
C SER A 88 0.38 -7.71 -7.48
N ILE A 89 1.41 -6.99 -7.96
CA ILE A 89 2.82 -7.33 -7.75
C ILE A 89 3.23 -6.97 -6.31
N PHE A 90 3.00 -5.73 -5.86
CA PHE A 90 3.51 -5.22 -4.59
C PHE A 90 2.59 -5.41 -3.39
N GLY A 91 1.33 -5.79 -3.59
CA GLY A 91 0.40 -6.04 -2.48
C GLY A 91 0.88 -7.12 -1.50
N SER A 92 1.72 -8.03 -1.96
CA SER A 92 2.38 -9.04 -1.13
C SER A 92 3.47 -8.48 -0.22
N ALA A 93 4.08 -7.35 -0.54
CA ALA A 93 5.17 -6.77 0.26
C ALA A 93 4.75 -6.46 1.71
N LEU A 94 3.49 -6.06 1.92
CA LEU A 94 2.92 -5.84 3.27
C LEU A 94 2.81 -7.15 4.07
N GLY A 95 2.37 -8.24 3.44
CA GLY A 95 2.32 -9.55 4.07
C GLY A 95 3.71 -10.10 4.38
N VAL A 96 4.64 -9.97 3.42
CA VAL A 96 6.03 -10.41 3.55
C VAL A 96 6.76 -9.62 4.65
N SER A 97 6.57 -8.32 4.75
CA SER A 97 7.20 -7.50 5.81
C SER A 97 6.89 -7.99 7.22
N GLY A 98 5.69 -8.56 7.44
CA GLY A 98 5.30 -9.20 8.69
C GLY A 98 6.02 -10.54 8.96
N ILE A 99 6.49 -11.21 7.92
CA ILE A 99 7.12 -12.54 8.00
C ILE A 99 8.65 -12.46 8.09
N VAL A 100 9.24 -11.40 7.50
CA VAL A 100 10.71 -11.18 7.39
C VAL A 100 11.47 -11.34 8.72
N GLY A 101 10.82 -11.04 9.82
CA GLY A 101 11.42 -11.20 11.14
C GLY A 101 11.36 -12.60 11.74
N ASN A 102 10.59 -13.57 11.17
CA ASN A 102 10.21 -14.79 11.88
C ASN A 102 9.99 -16.05 11.00
N GLY A 103 10.23 -16.03 9.69
CA GLY A 103 9.91 -17.18 8.81
C GLY A 103 10.96 -17.51 7.76
N THR A 104 10.88 -18.70 7.17
CA THR A 104 11.68 -19.14 6.02
C THR A 104 10.93 -18.84 4.72
N PRO A 105 11.45 -17.98 3.83
CA PRO A 105 10.71 -17.41 2.70
C PRO A 105 10.74 -18.23 1.39
N GLU A 106 11.18 -19.48 1.42
CA GLU A 106 11.61 -20.22 0.20
C GLU A 106 10.54 -20.49 -0.86
N LYS A 107 9.25 -20.20 -0.63
CA LYS A 107 8.16 -20.50 -1.60
C LYS A 107 6.96 -19.55 -1.57
N ILE A 108 7.08 -18.33 -1.07
CA ILE A 108 5.93 -17.40 -1.00
C ILE A 108 5.80 -16.68 -2.34
N GLN A 109 4.78 -17.02 -3.14
CA GLN A 109 4.45 -16.32 -4.38
C GLN A 109 3.51 -15.13 -4.13
N LEU A 110 2.51 -15.29 -3.26
CA LEU A 110 1.60 -14.23 -2.85
C LEU A 110 1.45 -14.19 -1.32
N ALA A 111 1.41 -12.98 -0.77
CA ALA A 111 1.08 -12.77 0.62
C ALA A 111 -0.08 -11.79 0.78
N ALA A 112 -0.81 -11.93 1.89
CA ALA A 112 -1.90 -11.05 2.26
C ALA A 112 -1.74 -10.56 3.71
N PHE A 113 -2.07 -9.28 3.95
CA PHE A 113 -2.10 -8.70 5.29
C PHE A 113 -3.56 -8.38 5.67
N ALA A 114 -4.12 -9.14 6.60
CA ALA A 114 -5.53 -9.14 6.93
C ALA A 114 -5.78 -8.46 8.29
N VAL A 115 -6.11 -7.18 8.26
CA VAL A 115 -6.40 -6.36 9.47
C VAL A 115 -7.87 -5.95 9.51
N SER A 116 -8.35 -5.22 8.51
CA SER A 116 -9.68 -4.63 8.46
C SER A 116 -10.79 -5.68 8.57
N GLU A 117 -11.90 -5.28 9.18
CA GLU A 117 -13.11 -6.09 9.32
C GLU A 117 -14.32 -5.30 8.79
N PRO A 118 -15.47 -5.93 8.52
CA PRO A 118 -16.66 -5.22 8.06
C PRO A 118 -17.03 -4.02 8.95
N ASP A 119 -16.85 -4.16 10.28
CA ASP A 119 -17.19 -3.13 11.27
C ASP A 119 -15.98 -2.36 11.82
N ALA A 120 -14.75 -2.65 11.35
CA ALA A 120 -13.52 -2.05 11.87
C ALA A 120 -12.51 -1.75 10.76
N GLY A 121 -12.63 -0.57 10.14
CA GLY A 121 -11.69 -0.02 9.16
C GLY A 121 -10.72 0.97 9.82
N SER A 122 -11.10 2.25 9.93
CA SER A 122 -10.28 3.27 10.60
C SER A 122 -10.12 3.02 12.10
N ASP A 123 -11.11 2.42 12.77
CA ASP A 123 -11.00 1.98 14.15
C ASP A 123 -10.47 0.55 14.28
N VAL A 124 -9.18 0.38 13.97
CA VAL A 124 -8.47 -0.90 14.15
C VAL A 124 -8.37 -1.34 15.60
N SER A 125 -8.80 -0.52 16.57
CA SER A 125 -8.84 -0.91 17.98
C SER A 125 -10.05 -1.79 18.32
N SER A 126 -11.08 -1.80 17.48
CA SER A 126 -12.35 -2.49 17.66
C SER A 126 -12.45 -3.81 16.88
N LEU A 127 -11.33 -4.44 16.54
CA LEU A 127 -11.33 -5.75 15.88
C LEU A 127 -12.06 -6.79 16.71
N ARG A 128 -12.90 -7.59 16.03
CA ARG A 128 -13.71 -8.67 16.64
C ARG A 128 -13.18 -10.06 16.34
N THR A 129 -12.33 -10.22 15.32
CA THR A 129 -11.66 -11.50 15.04
C THR A 129 -10.89 -11.93 16.28
N ARG A 130 -11.20 -13.13 16.80
CA ARG A 130 -10.67 -13.67 18.05
C ARG A 130 -9.63 -14.74 17.76
N ALA A 131 -8.58 -14.77 18.56
CA ALA A 131 -7.65 -15.88 18.65
C ALA A 131 -7.60 -16.37 20.12
N VAL A 132 -7.87 -17.66 20.32
CA VAL A 132 -7.84 -18.30 21.64
C VAL A 132 -6.78 -19.40 21.60
N TYR A 133 -5.91 -19.41 22.62
CA TYR A 133 -4.86 -20.43 22.73
C TYR A 133 -5.41 -21.70 23.41
N ASP A 134 -5.21 -22.84 22.77
CA ASP A 134 -5.50 -24.17 23.30
C ASP A 134 -4.18 -24.77 23.85
N GLU A 135 -3.96 -24.63 25.15
CA GLU A 135 -2.72 -25.08 25.81
C GLU A 135 -2.50 -26.59 25.71
N ALA A 136 -3.58 -27.39 25.68
CA ALA A 136 -3.47 -28.83 25.63
C ALA A 136 -2.95 -29.35 24.30
N LYS A 137 -3.12 -28.56 23.22
CA LYS A 137 -2.73 -28.94 21.85
C LYS A 137 -1.60 -28.08 21.29
N ASP A 138 -1.17 -27.05 22.01
CA ASP A 138 -0.25 -26.01 21.50
C ASP A 138 -0.74 -25.41 20.17
N GLU A 139 -2.02 -24.99 20.15
CA GLU A 139 -2.68 -24.44 18.95
C GLU A 139 -3.37 -23.12 19.27
N TRP A 140 -3.48 -22.27 18.26
CA TRP A 140 -4.37 -21.11 18.25
C TRP A 140 -5.64 -21.43 17.47
N VAL A 141 -6.80 -21.04 18.00
CA VAL A 141 -8.11 -21.16 17.34
C VAL A 141 -8.59 -19.77 16.97
N LEU A 142 -8.73 -19.51 15.66
CA LEU A 142 -9.15 -18.21 15.14
C LEU A 142 -10.58 -18.27 14.61
N ASN A 143 -11.36 -17.23 14.94
CA ASN A 143 -12.73 -17.05 14.46
C ASN A 143 -12.96 -15.59 14.10
N GLY A 144 -13.59 -15.31 12.95
CA GLY A 144 -13.96 -13.99 12.50
C GLY A 144 -13.90 -13.81 10.98
N THR A 145 -14.16 -12.59 10.53
CA THR A 145 -14.13 -12.23 9.11
C THR A 145 -13.28 -10.98 8.92
N LYS A 146 -12.39 -11.02 7.94
CA LYS A 146 -11.60 -9.87 7.49
C LYS A 146 -12.15 -9.36 6.16
N ALA A 147 -12.12 -8.06 5.96
CA ALA A 147 -12.68 -7.38 4.78
C ALA A 147 -11.59 -6.56 4.07
N TRP A 148 -11.77 -6.36 2.77
CA TRP A 148 -10.88 -5.54 1.93
C TRP A 148 -9.45 -6.07 1.82
N ILE A 149 -9.28 -7.38 1.87
CA ILE A 149 -7.95 -8.00 1.90
C ILE A 149 -7.42 -8.17 0.49
N THR A 150 -6.33 -7.46 0.18
CA THR A 150 -5.56 -7.67 -1.05
C THR A 150 -5.01 -9.09 -1.05
N ASN A 151 -5.19 -9.82 -2.15
CA ASN A 151 -4.88 -11.25 -2.30
C ASN A 151 -5.64 -12.16 -1.31
N GLY A 152 -6.70 -11.67 -0.67
CA GLY A 152 -7.48 -12.45 0.30
C GLY A 152 -8.04 -13.73 -0.30
N GLY A 153 -7.73 -14.87 0.32
CA GLY A 153 -8.17 -16.20 -0.10
C GLY A 153 -7.36 -16.84 -1.23
N ILE A 154 -6.56 -16.07 -1.99
CA ILE A 154 -5.70 -16.61 -3.07
C ILE A 154 -4.21 -16.59 -2.70
N ALA A 155 -3.83 -15.92 -1.61
CA ALA A 155 -2.45 -15.84 -1.18
C ALA A 155 -1.95 -17.16 -0.57
N ASP A 156 -0.64 -17.44 -0.76
CA ASP A 156 0.04 -18.59 -0.15
C ASP A 156 0.18 -18.41 1.36
N VAL A 157 0.23 -17.16 1.81
CA VAL A 157 0.35 -16.81 3.23
C VAL A 157 -0.55 -15.62 3.56
N HIS A 158 -1.32 -15.76 4.64
CA HIS A 158 -2.11 -14.67 5.21
C HIS A 158 -1.55 -14.32 6.59
N VAL A 159 -1.14 -13.07 6.78
CA VAL A 159 -0.85 -12.51 8.10
C VAL A 159 -2.13 -11.88 8.64
N VAL A 160 -2.74 -12.53 9.61
CA VAL A 160 -4.03 -12.13 10.18
C VAL A 160 -3.83 -11.48 11.54
N VAL A 161 -4.32 -10.25 11.72
CA VAL A 161 -4.36 -9.59 13.02
C VAL A 161 -5.66 -9.98 13.74
N ALA A 162 -5.53 -10.60 14.92
CA ALA A 162 -6.66 -10.99 15.75
C ALA A 162 -6.52 -10.53 17.19
N THR A 163 -7.63 -10.44 17.90
CA THR A 163 -7.68 -10.06 19.31
C THR A 163 -7.52 -11.30 20.20
N VAL A 164 -6.55 -11.27 21.08
CA VAL A 164 -6.31 -12.30 22.11
C VAL A 164 -6.87 -11.86 23.47
N ASP A 165 -6.96 -10.54 23.72
CA ASP A 165 -7.57 -9.96 24.91
C ASP A 165 -8.37 -8.70 24.53
N PRO A 166 -9.71 -8.81 24.37
CA PRO A 166 -10.56 -7.67 23.97
C PRO A 166 -10.55 -6.51 24.98
N SER A 167 -10.31 -6.78 26.26
CA SER A 167 -10.30 -5.76 27.29
C SER A 167 -9.17 -4.75 27.10
N LEU A 168 -8.10 -5.15 26.44
CA LEU A 168 -6.92 -4.34 26.12
C LEU A 168 -7.03 -3.61 24.79
N LYS A 169 -8.13 -3.79 24.01
CA LYS A 169 -8.35 -3.21 22.68
C LYS A 169 -7.16 -3.52 21.76
N SER A 170 -6.59 -2.51 21.07
CA SER A 170 -5.45 -2.68 20.18
C SER A 170 -4.19 -3.27 20.83
N ARG A 171 -4.00 -3.10 22.14
CA ARG A 171 -2.88 -3.71 22.86
C ARG A 171 -3.05 -5.20 23.07
N GLY A 172 -4.30 -5.69 23.03
CA GLY A 172 -4.67 -7.09 23.11
C GLY A 172 -4.66 -7.81 21.75
N GLN A 173 -4.09 -7.22 20.70
CA GLN A 173 -4.02 -7.81 19.37
C GLN A 173 -2.67 -8.47 19.12
N ALA A 174 -2.68 -9.52 18.30
CA ALA A 174 -1.49 -10.23 17.83
C ALA A 174 -1.66 -10.63 16.35
N SER A 175 -0.55 -10.95 15.68
CA SER A 175 -0.53 -11.33 14.27
C SER A 175 -0.21 -12.81 14.14
N PHE A 176 -0.95 -13.49 13.27
CA PHE A 176 -0.89 -14.94 13.07
C PHE A 176 -0.65 -15.27 11.61
N ILE A 177 0.13 -16.32 11.34
CA ILE A 177 0.37 -16.82 9.99
C ILE A 177 -0.64 -17.95 9.71
N ILE A 178 -1.41 -17.79 8.63
CA ILE A 178 -2.32 -18.81 8.13
C ILE A 178 -1.87 -19.19 6.71
N GLY A 179 -1.57 -20.50 6.53
CA GLY A 179 -1.20 -21.04 5.23
C GLY A 179 -2.40 -21.31 4.32
N PRO A 180 -2.15 -21.65 3.04
CA PRO A 180 -3.20 -22.02 2.11
C PRO A 180 -3.87 -23.33 2.55
N ASN A 181 -5.12 -23.51 2.18
CA ASN A 181 -5.90 -24.73 2.47
C ASN A 181 -6.00 -25.12 3.96
N THR A 182 -5.75 -24.17 4.88
CA THR A 182 -5.96 -24.41 6.32
C THR A 182 -7.45 -24.68 6.57
N PRO A 183 -7.82 -25.79 7.24
CA PRO A 183 -9.22 -26.10 7.52
C PRO A 183 -9.94 -24.96 8.25
N GLY A 184 -11.14 -24.59 7.78
CA GLY A 184 -11.92 -23.49 8.33
C GLY A 184 -11.53 -22.10 7.80
N PHE A 185 -10.45 -21.98 7.01
CA PHE A 185 -10.06 -20.73 6.35
C PHE A 185 -10.57 -20.73 4.91
N SER A 186 -11.31 -19.69 4.53
CA SER A 186 -11.90 -19.59 3.19
C SER A 186 -11.98 -18.15 2.70
N GLN A 187 -12.03 -18.00 1.37
CA GLN A 187 -12.39 -16.72 0.76
C GLN A 187 -13.89 -16.48 0.90
N GLY A 188 -14.26 -15.29 1.34
CA GLY A 188 -15.63 -14.79 1.30
C GLY A 188 -15.92 -14.05 0.00
N GLN A 189 -16.60 -12.90 0.09
CA GLN A 189 -16.97 -12.08 -1.06
C GLN A 189 -15.72 -11.49 -1.74
N LYS A 190 -15.57 -11.70 -3.06
CA LYS A 190 -14.68 -10.90 -3.90
C LYS A 190 -15.37 -9.58 -4.26
N TYR A 191 -14.71 -8.46 -3.99
CA TYR A 191 -15.28 -7.14 -4.22
C TYR A 191 -15.16 -6.71 -5.69
N LYS A 192 -16.24 -6.15 -6.25
CA LYS A 192 -16.21 -5.37 -7.48
C LYS A 192 -15.84 -3.93 -7.12
N LYS A 193 -14.74 -3.46 -7.65
CA LYS A 193 -14.16 -2.18 -7.23
C LYS A 193 -14.32 -1.08 -8.26
N HIS A 194 -14.25 0.16 -7.81
CA HIS A 194 -14.24 1.36 -8.64
C HIS A 194 -12.97 1.44 -9.50
N GLY A 195 -11.80 1.28 -8.88
CA GLY A 195 -10.48 1.27 -9.50
C GLY A 195 -9.61 0.12 -8.97
N ILE A 196 -8.35 0.09 -9.38
CA ILE A 196 -7.37 -0.99 -9.11
C ILE A 196 -7.97 -2.38 -9.35
N ARG A 197 -8.72 -2.51 -10.45
CA ARG A 197 -9.59 -3.67 -10.70
C ARG A 197 -8.80 -4.94 -11.02
N ALA A 198 -7.59 -4.81 -11.55
CA ALA A 198 -6.68 -5.93 -11.76
C ALA A 198 -6.16 -6.55 -10.44
N SER A 199 -6.19 -5.81 -9.33
CA SER A 199 -5.79 -6.33 -8.01
C SER A 199 -6.92 -7.09 -7.34
N HIS A 200 -6.68 -8.34 -6.96
CA HIS A 200 -7.64 -9.16 -6.22
C HIS A 200 -7.88 -8.60 -4.82
N THR A 201 -9.13 -8.41 -4.44
CA THR A 201 -9.52 -7.93 -3.11
C THR A 201 -10.76 -8.69 -2.65
N ALA A 202 -10.67 -9.38 -1.51
CA ALA A 202 -11.77 -10.21 -1.00
C ALA A 202 -11.87 -10.17 0.52
N GLU A 203 -12.96 -10.73 1.03
CA GLU A 203 -13.07 -11.15 2.43
C GLU A 203 -12.29 -12.44 2.64
N VAL A 204 -11.82 -12.64 3.87
CA VAL A 204 -11.37 -13.94 4.35
C VAL A 204 -12.12 -14.30 5.62
N VAL A 205 -12.63 -15.52 5.67
CA VAL A 205 -13.48 -16.04 6.74
C VAL A 205 -12.72 -17.11 7.50
N MET A 206 -12.75 -17.02 8.81
CA MET A 206 -12.18 -17.98 9.75
C MET A 206 -13.29 -18.59 10.59
N ASP A 207 -13.50 -19.89 10.43
CA ASP A 207 -14.42 -20.69 11.24
C ASP A 207 -13.64 -21.82 11.92
N ASN A 208 -13.34 -21.63 13.20
CA ASN A 208 -12.55 -22.55 14.00
C ASN A 208 -11.21 -22.93 13.35
N VAL A 209 -10.55 -21.96 12.72
CA VAL A 209 -9.23 -22.15 12.10
C VAL A 209 -8.21 -22.46 13.19
N ARG A 210 -7.62 -23.66 13.11
CA ARG A 210 -6.59 -24.14 14.04
C ARG A 210 -5.24 -24.04 13.38
N ILE A 211 -4.30 -23.38 14.06
CA ILE A 211 -2.91 -23.22 13.63
C ILE A 211 -1.96 -23.56 14.76
N PRO A 212 -0.77 -24.11 14.49
CA PRO A 212 0.26 -24.38 15.50
C PRO A 212 0.63 -23.16 16.33
N GLY A 213 1.02 -23.34 17.59
CA GLY A 213 1.44 -22.27 18.49
C GLY A 213 2.57 -21.39 17.91
N GLY A 214 3.48 -22.01 17.16
CA GLY A 214 4.58 -21.31 16.47
C GLY A 214 4.18 -20.39 15.33
N HIS A 215 2.91 -20.43 14.86
CA HIS A 215 2.39 -19.50 13.84
C HIS A 215 2.01 -18.11 14.38
N LEU A 216 2.17 -17.88 15.68
CA LEU A 216 2.10 -16.55 16.28
C LEU A 216 3.38 -15.75 15.99
N LEU A 217 3.25 -14.63 15.29
CA LEU A 217 4.39 -13.74 15.02
C LEU A 217 4.95 -13.13 16.33
N GLY A 218 6.25 -13.29 16.52
CA GLY A 218 6.94 -12.81 17.71
C GLY A 218 6.97 -13.81 18.87
N GLY A 219 6.19 -14.89 18.81
CA GLY A 219 6.16 -15.97 19.80
C GLY A 219 5.35 -15.64 21.06
N LYS A 220 4.91 -16.72 21.74
CA LYS A 220 3.99 -16.63 22.89
C LYS A 220 4.59 -15.90 24.07
N GLU A 221 5.85 -16.12 24.38
CA GLU A 221 6.55 -15.45 25.50
C GLU A 221 6.53 -13.92 25.38
N LYS A 222 6.86 -13.40 24.19
CA LYS A 222 6.79 -11.95 23.92
C LYS A 222 5.37 -11.41 23.99
N LEU A 223 4.39 -12.19 23.51
CA LEU A 223 2.98 -11.81 23.59
C LEU A 223 2.53 -11.72 25.05
N ASP A 224 2.82 -12.72 25.87
CA ASP A 224 2.43 -12.77 27.30
C ASP A 224 3.07 -11.59 28.07
N ALA A 225 4.36 -11.31 27.84
CA ALA A 225 5.03 -10.15 28.43
C ALA A 225 4.41 -8.81 27.97
N LYS A 226 4.02 -8.69 26.70
CA LYS A 226 3.29 -7.52 26.17
C LYS A 226 1.95 -7.34 26.85
N LEU A 227 1.16 -8.41 26.98
CA LEU A 227 -0.16 -8.37 27.63
C LEU A 227 -0.06 -8.03 29.10
N ALA A 228 0.90 -8.59 29.84
CA ALA A 228 1.17 -8.28 31.24
C ALA A 228 1.45 -6.78 31.41
N ARG A 229 2.42 -6.25 30.66
CA ARG A 229 2.74 -4.80 30.67
C ARG A 229 1.53 -3.93 30.33
N ALA A 230 0.71 -4.36 29.35
CA ALA A 230 -0.48 -3.60 28.94
C ALA A 230 -1.56 -3.57 30.04
N ARG A 231 -1.67 -4.63 30.84
CA ARG A 231 -2.59 -4.70 32.00
C ARG A 231 -2.10 -3.80 33.15
N GLU A 232 -0.79 -3.79 33.42
CA GLU A 232 -0.17 -2.96 34.45
C GLU A 232 -0.21 -1.47 34.12
N ALA A 233 0.06 -1.10 32.87
CA ALA A 233 0.14 0.31 32.43
C ALA A 233 -1.23 1.01 32.33
N GLY A 234 -2.35 0.31 32.50
CA GLY A 234 -3.69 0.88 32.37
C GLY A 234 -3.98 1.47 30.98
N LYS A 235 -4.68 2.64 30.92
CA LYS A 235 -5.09 3.26 29.65
C LYS A 235 -3.98 4.06 28.93
N THR A 236 -2.85 4.28 29.58
CA THR A 236 -1.72 5.06 29.06
C THR A 236 -0.64 4.08 28.58
N GLY A 237 -0.36 4.01 27.32
CA GLY A 237 0.72 3.13 26.90
C GLY A 237 1.01 3.04 25.43
N GLU A 238 2.15 2.53 25.15
CA GLU A 238 2.95 2.28 23.95
C GLU A 238 2.24 2.29 22.59
N LYS A 239 2.99 2.74 21.56
CA LYS A 239 2.59 2.70 20.14
C LYS A 239 2.17 1.28 19.75
N GLN A 240 1.05 1.18 19.02
CA GLN A 240 0.51 -0.10 18.52
C GLN A 240 1.46 -0.68 17.46
N PRO A 241 1.79 -1.99 17.49
CA PRO A 241 2.64 -2.61 16.48
C PRO A 241 2.16 -2.41 15.04
N ALA A 242 0.84 -2.54 14.79
CA ALA A 242 0.25 -2.29 13.48
C ALA A 242 0.46 -0.84 13.02
N MET A 243 0.38 0.14 13.92
CA MET A 243 0.61 1.55 13.59
C MET A 243 2.08 1.83 13.24
N ALA A 244 3.04 1.15 13.89
CA ALA A 244 4.45 1.30 13.54
C ALA A 244 4.74 0.74 12.13
N THR A 245 4.11 -0.37 11.76
CA THR A 245 4.21 -0.93 10.41
C THR A 245 3.63 0.05 9.37
N PHE A 246 2.44 0.58 9.61
CA PHE A 246 1.83 1.56 8.69
C PHE A 246 2.66 2.85 8.57
N GLU A 247 3.27 3.34 9.65
CA GLU A 247 4.17 4.51 9.58
C GLU A 247 5.37 4.26 8.64
N ALA A 248 5.95 3.07 8.71
CA ALA A 248 7.11 2.70 7.87
C ALA A 248 6.74 2.49 6.39
N THR A 249 5.51 2.04 6.09
CA THR A 249 5.07 1.75 4.71
C THR A 249 4.45 2.95 3.99
N ARG A 250 3.98 3.98 4.71
CA ARG A 250 3.33 5.16 4.13
C ARG A 250 4.12 5.88 3.04
N PRO A 251 5.46 6.08 3.15
CA PRO A 251 6.20 6.70 2.05
C PRO A 251 6.13 5.94 0.74
N SER A 252 6.21 4.59 0.77
CA SER A 252 6.07 3.76 -0.44
C SER A 252 4.65 3.82 -1.01
N VAL A 253 3.62 3.79 -0.15
CA VAL A 253 2.22 3.97 -0.58
C VAL A 253 1.99 5.37 -1.17
N ALA A 254 2.61 6.40 -0.62
CA ALA A 254 2.57 7.76 -1.16
C ALA A 254 3.27 7.83 -2.53
N ALA A 255 4.39 7.12 -2.73
CA ALA A 255 5.08 7.02 -4.02
C ALA A 255 4.20 6.37 -5.10
N MET A 256 3.41 5.34 -4.75
CA MET A 256 2.43 4.75 -5.68
C MET A 256 1.47 5.81 -6.23
N ALA A 257 0.95 6.68 -5.37
CA ALA A 257 0.06 7.78 -5.77
C ALA A 257 0.77 8.81 -6.67
N VAL A 258 2.05 9.12 -6.40
CA VAL A 258 2.89 9.98 -7.24
C VAL A 258 3.07 9.35 -8.63
N GLY A 259 3.28 8.04 -8.72
CA GLY A 259 3.39 7.32 -9.99
C GLY A 259 2.16 7.47 -10.88
N ILE A 260 0.96 7.29 -10.31
CA ILE A 260 -0.31 7.49 -11.04
C ILE A 260 -0.47 8.95 -11.48
N ALA A 261 -0.17 9.90 -10.59
CA ALA A 261 -0.26 11.32 -10.92
C ALA A 261 0.67 11.70 -12.07
N ARG A 262 1.93 11.21 -12.04
CA ARG A 262 2.91 11.40 -13.11
C ARG A 262 2.42 10.81 -14.43
N ALA A 263 1.93 9.58 -14.43
CA ALA A 263 1.40 8.93 -15.62
C ALA A 263 0.25 9.74 -16.26
N ALA A 264 -0.70 10.19 -15.45
CA ALA A 264 -1.82 11.00 -15.93
C ALA A 264 -1.39 12.39 -16.46
N TYR A 265 -0.42 13.01 -15.80
CA TYR A 265 0.17 14.26 -16.25
C TYR A 265 0.87 14.11 -17.61
N GLU A 266 1.70 13.10 -17.79
CA GLU A 266 2.43 12.86 -19.04
C GLU A 266 1.47 12.56 -20.19
N GLU A 267 0.41 11.78 -19.97
CA GLU A 267 -0.65 11.57 -20.96
C GLU A 267 -1.37 12.87 -21.33
N ALA A 268 -1.71 13.68 -20.34
CA ALA A 268 -2.37 14.96 -20.58
C ALA A 268 -1.47 15.97 -21.32
N LEU A 269 -0.18 16.00 -21.00
CA LEU A 269 0.82 16.82 -21.66
C LEU A 269 0.98 16.43 -23.14
N ARG A 270 1.14 15.14 -23.42
CA ARG A 270 1.24 14.61 -24.78
C ARG A 270 -0.03 14.95 -25.59
N TYR A 271 -1.20 14.64 -25.03
CA TYR A 271 -2.46 14.97 -25.68
C TYR A 271 -2.62 16.47 -25.96
N ALA A 272 -2.22 17.32 -25.02
CA ALA A 272 -2.33 18.79 -25.19
C ALA A 272 -1.38 19.33 -26.27
N GLN A 273 -0.25 18.68 -26.53
CA GLN A 273 0.68 19.02 -27.62
C GLN A 273 0.16 18.56 -29.00
N GLU A 274 -0.53 17.44 -29.06
CA GLU A 274 -1.01 16.83 -30.32
C GLU A 274 -2.39 17.32 -30.72
N ARG A 275 -3.30 17.56 -29.75
CA ARG A 275 -4.67 17.99 -30.00
C ARG A 275 -4.74 19.43 -30.43
N HIS A 276 -5.37 19.71 -31.56
CA HIS A 276 -5.60 21.07 -32.07
C HIS A 276 -7.04 21.51 -31.89
N ALA A 277 -7.22 22.74 -31.42
CA ALA A 277 -8.49 23.48 -31.38
C ALA A 277 -8.21 24.98 -31.55
N PHE A 278 -9.14 25.71 -32.11
CA PHE A 278 -8.96 27.16 -32.39
C PHE A 278 -7.72 27.48 -33.21
N GLY A 279 -7.35 26.57 -34.16
CA GLY A 279 -6.24 26.76 -35.08
C GLY A 279 -4.84 26.50 -34.52
N LYS A 280 -4.70 25.97 -33.30
CA LYS A 280 -3.40 25.71 -32.66
C LYS A 280 -3.49 24.50 -31.71
N ALA A 281 -2.33 23.96 -31.30
CA ALA A 281 -2.27 22.95 -30.25
C ALA A 281 -2.89 23.50 -28.95
N ILE A 282 -3.69 22.68 -28.24
CA ILE A 282 -4.45 23.17 -27.07
C ILE A 282 -3.55 23.63 -25.93
N ILE A 283 -2.32 23.12 -25.83
CA ILE A 283 -1.31 23.58 -24.84
C ILE A 283 -0.98 25.07 -24.98
N GLN A 284 -1.16 25.67 -26.18
CA GLN A 284 -0.92 27.10 -26.41
C GLN A 284 -2.03 28.00 -25.84
N ASN A 285 -3.07 27.42 -25.24
CA ASN A 285 -4.07 28.16 -24.49
C ASN A 285 -3.64 28.26 -23.02
N GLN A 286 -3.56 29.45 -22.48
CA GLN A 286 -3.04 29.71 -21.13
C GLN A 286 -3.70 28.87 -20.05
N ALA A 287 -5.02 28.66 -20.12
CA ALA A 287 -5.75 27.84 -19.14
C ALA A 287 -5.24 26.39 -19.10
N ILE A 288 -4.93 25.79 -20.26
CA ILE A 288 -4.38 24.43 -20.35
C ILE A 288 -2.92 24.44 -19.88
N ALA A 289 -2.12 25.42 -20.32
CA ALA A 289 -0.72 25.51 -19.92
C ALA A 289 -0.56 25.71 -18.40
N PHE A 290 -1.39 26.55 -17.78
CA PHE A 290 -1.38 26.77 -16.33
C PHE A 290 -1.81 25.51 -15.57
N MET A 291 -2.83 24.80 -16.04
CA MET A 291 -3.25 23.54 -15.45
C MET A 291 -2.13 22.49 -15.45
N LEU A 292 -1.40 22.36 -16.58
CA LEU A 292 -0.24 21.46 -16.67
C LEU A 292 0.92 21.92 -15.77
N ALA A 293 1.18 23.21 -15.64
CA ALA A 293 2.22 23.75 -14.76
C ALA A 293 1.90 23.46 -13.28
N ASP A 294 0.63 23.62 -12.88
CA ASP A 294 0.17 23.31 -11.53
C ASP A 294 0.29 21.79 -11.25
N MET A 295 -0.12 20.95 -12.23
CA MET A 295 0.01 19.49 -12.09
C MET A 295 1.47 19.06 -11.87
N ALA A 296 2.40 19.58 -12.67
CA ALA A 296 3.83 19.28 -12.53
C ALA A 296 4.36 19.72 -11.14
N THR A 297 4.00 20.92 -10.70
CA THR A 297 4.41 21.46 -9.39
C THR A 297 3.89 20.63 -8.22
N GLU A 298 2.62 20.21 -8.28
CA GLU A 298 1.99 19.41 -7.24
C GLU A 298 2.58 18.00 -7.13
N ILE A 299 2.93 17.39 -8.29
CA ILE A 299 3.60 16.09 -8.36
C ILE A 299 4.99 16.18 -7.74
N ASP A 300 5.77 17.19 -8.10
CA ASP A 300 7.14 17.36 -7.58
C ASP A 300 7.14 17.63 -6.08
N ALA A 301 6.25 18.51 -5.60
CA ALA A 301 6.07 18.75 -4.17
C ALA A 301 5.67 17.48 -3.40
N ALA A 302 4.82 16.63 -3.98
CA ALA A 302 4.43 15.35 -3.36
C ALA A 302 5.62 14.39 -3.31
N ARG A 303 6.39 14.26 -4.40
CA ARG A 303 7.60 13.41 -4.48
C ARG A 303 8.65 13.83 -3.46
N LEU A 304 8.92 15.11 -3.30
CA LEU A 304 9.86 15.64 -2.31
C LEU A 304 9.46 15.28 -0.88
N LEU A 305 8.16 15.35 -0.55
CA LEU A 305 7.67 14.90 0.76
C LEU A 305 7.80 13.38 0.94
N VAL A 306 7.60 12.59 -0.12
CA VAL A 306 7.81 11.13 -0.08
C VAL A 306 9.27 10.81 0.20
N HIS A 307 10.21 11.39 -0.55
CA HIS A 307 11.64 11.15 -0.37
C HIS A 307 12.11 11.57 1.04
N ARG A 308 11.69 12.74 1.50
CA ARG A 308 11.98 13.19 2.86
C ARG A 308 11.43 12.23 3.91
N ALA A 309 10.19 11.79 3.78
CA ALA A 309 9.56 10.88 4.74
C ALA A 309 10.23 9.51 4.74
N ALA A 310 10.61 8.97 3.58
CA ALA A 310 11.31 7.71 3.45
C ALA A 310 12.68 7.74 4.15
N TRP A 311 13.46 8.78 3.89
CA TRP A 311 14.76 8.98 4.52
C TRP A 311 14.65 9.12 6.05
N LEU A 312 13.70 9.93 6.54
CA LEU A 312 13.46 10.10 7.98
C LEU A 312 13.03 8.79 8.65
N SER A 313 12.15 8.02 7.98
CA SER A 313 11.73 6.70 8.45
C SER A 313 12.91 5.76 8.62
N ARG A 314 13.74 5.68 7.59
CA ARG A 314 14.90 4.78 7.55
C ARG A 314 15.92 5.11 8.64
N ASN A 315 16.13 6.39 8.92
CA ASN A 315 17.06 6.85 9.94
C ASN A 315 16.45 6.95 11.36
N GLY A 316 15.19 6.57 11.54
CA GLY A 316 14.51 6.56 12.84
C GLY A 316 14.28 7.95 13.44
N VAL A 317 14.23 9.00 12.60
CA VAL A 317 14.15 10.39 13.04
C VAL A 317 12.82 11.09 12.69
N TYR A 318 11.72 10.32 12.60
CA TYR A 318 10.38 10.90 12.51
C TYR A 318 10.08 11.78 13.73
N THR A 319 9.63 13.00 13.47
CA THR A 319 9.28 13.98 14.51
C THR A 319 7.81 14.36 14.51
N ASN A 320 7.23 14.57 13.32
CA ASN A 320 5.90 15.17 13.16
C ASN A 320 4.96 14.36 12.25
N ALA A 321 5.08 13.04 12.24
CA ALA A 321 4.29 12.16 11.39
C ALA A 321 4.49 12.41 9.88
N GLU A 322 5.73 12.55 9.44
CA GLU A 322 6.11 12.85 8.05
C GLU A 322 5.63 11.79 7.06
N GLY A 323 5.56 10.52 7.47
CA GLY A 323 4.93 9.46 6.67
C GLY A 323 3.46 9.74 6.40
N SER A 324 2.72 10.24 7.39
CA SER A 324 1.33 10.68 7.21
C SER A 324 1.23 11.91 6.33
N MET A 325 2.16 12.87 6.44
CA MET A 325 2.19 14.06 5.59
C MET A 325 2.41 13.69 4.11
N SER A 326 3.35 12.79 3.82
CA SER A 326 3.62 12.34 2.46
C SER A 326 2.40 11.63 1.85
N LYS A 327 1.76 10.72 2.61
CA LYS A 327 0.57 9.99 2.16
C LYS A 327 -0.63 10.89 1.91
N LEU A 328 -0.89 11.84 2.80
CA LEU A 328 -1.97 12.82 2.67
C LEU A 328 -1.77 13.69 1.44
N LYS A 329 -0.56 14.23 1.25
CA LYS A 329 -0.25 15.08 0.09
C LYS A 329 -0.34 14.31 -1.21
N ALA A 330 0.31 13.14 -1.30
CA ALA A 330 0.35 12.36 -2.54
C ALA A 330 -1.04 11.83 -2.96
N GLY A 331 -1.86 11.34 -2.02
CA GLY A 331 -3.22 10.89 -2.33
C GLY A 331 -4.08 12.01 -2.91
N ARG A 332 -4.10 13.18 -2.27
CA ARG A 332 -4.80 14.36 -2.78
C ARG A 332 -4.28 14.83 -4.14
N THR A 333 -2.96 14.84 -4.31
CA THR A 333 -2.33 15.19 -5.58
C THR A 333 -2.74 14.23 -6.69
N ALA A 334 -2.76 12.92 -6.44
CA ALA A 334 -3.13 11.93 -7.44
C ALA A 334 -4.57 12.11 -7.92
N VAL A 335 -5.53 12.27 -7.01
CA VAL A 335 -6.94 12.51 -7.36
C VAL A 335 -7.09 13.82 -8.14
N TRP A 336 -6.45 14.89 -7.68
CA TRP A 336 -6.53 16.19 -8.29
C TRP A 336 -5.90 16.24 -9.69
N VAL A 337 -4.73 15.62 -9.88
CA VAL A 337 -4.01 15.58 -11.17
C VAL A 337 -4.78 14.71 -12.18
N THR A 338 -5.27 13.56 -11.78
CA THR A 338 -6.00 12.66 -12.69
C THR A 338 -7.33 13.24 -13.14
N GLU A 339 -8.03 14.00 -12.29
CA GLU A 339 -9.24 14.76 -12.67
C GLU A 339 -8.91 15.83 -13.73
N ARG A 340 -7.79 16.56 -13.58
CA ARG A 340 -7.34 17.55 -14.57
C ARG A 340 -6.89 16.90 -15.87
N ALA A 341 -6.29 15.73 -15.80
CA ALA A 341 -5.95 14.98 -17.00
C ALA A 341 -7.20 14.63 -17.82
N ILE A 342 -8.29 14.17 -17.18
CA ILE A 342 -9.59 13.98 -17.85
C ILE A 342 -10.09 15.29 -18.45
N GLN A 343 -10.02 16.39 -17.69
CA GLN A 343 -10.49 17.70 -18.17
C GLN A 343 -9.73 18.19 -19.40
N ILE A 344 -8.41 18.01 -19.45
CA ILE A 344 -7.57 18.37 -20.60
C ILE A 344 -7.92 17.55 -21.85
N HIS A 345 -8.23 16.26 -21.68
CA HIS A 345 -8.67 15.39 -22.76
C HIS A 345 -10.11 15.72 -23.25
N GLY A 346 -10.91 16.41 -22.43
CA GLY A 346 -12.31 16.71 -22.74
C GLY A 346 -13.15 15.45 -22.89
N GLY A 347 -13.96 15.35 -23.93
CA GLY A 347 -14.81 14.17 -24.19
C GLY A 347 -14.01 12.86 -24.32
N CYS A 348 -12.84 12.91 -24.90
CA CYS A 348 -11.93 11.75 -25.00
C CYS A 348 -11.52 11.22 -23.61
N GLY A 349 -11.26 12.09 -22.64
CA GLY A 349 -10.89 11.69 -21.29
C GLY A 349 -12.03 11.04 -20.49
N TYR A 350 -13.26 11.16 -20.96
CA TYR A 350 -14.44 10.55 -20.33
C TYR A 350 -14.77 9.16 -20.89
N THR A 351 -14.02 8.71 -21.86
CA THR A 351 -14.18 7.41 -22.52
C THR A 351 -13.07 6.46 -22.12
N ARG A 352 -13.30 5.15 -22.29
CA ARG A 352 -12.31 4.11 -21.94
C ARG A 352 -11.22 3.91 -22.99
N GLU A 353 -11.27 4.62 -24.12
CA GLU A 353 -10.23 4.57 -25.14
C GLU A 353 -8.95 5.31 -24.73
N TYR A 354 -9.03 6.16 -23.71
CA TYR A 354 -7.88 6.86 -23.12
C TYR A 354 -7.66 6.41 -21.67
N PRO A 355 -6.40 6.28 -21.24
CA PRO A 355 -6.10 5.68 -19.93
C PRO A 355 -6.44 6.57 -18.73
N VAL A 356 -6.65 7.87 -18.94
CA VAL A 356 -6.79 8.86 -17.85
C VAL A 356 -8.04 8.63 -16.98
N GLU A 357 -9.13 8.07 -17.54
CA GLU A 357 -10.31 7.72 -16.74
C GLU A 357 -10.03 6.57 -15.79
N ARG A 358 -9.26 5.54 -16.22
CA ARG A 358 -8.82 4.43 -15.35
C ARG A 358 -7.90 4.95 -14.27
N MET A 359 -6.92 5.77 -14.64
CA MET A 359 -5.99 6.39 -13.68
C MET A 359 -6.74 7.19 -12.61
N HIS A 360 -7.82 7.88 -12.96
CA HIS A 360 -8.65 8.61 -11.99
C HIS A 360 -9.43 7.69 -11.07
N ARG A 361 -10.00 6.60 -11.59
CA ARG A 361 -10.66 5.58 -10.76
C ARG A 361 -9.66 4.95 -9.78
N ASP A 362 -8.45 4.66 -10.24
CA ASP A 362 -7.39 4.06 -9.44
C ASP A 362 -6.85 5.04 -8.38
N ALA A 363 -6.70 6.31 -8.73
CA ALA A 363 -6.19 7.32 -7.81
C ALA A 363 -7.04 7.48 -6.54
N LYS A 364 -8.36 7.28 -6.65
CA LYS A 364 -9.28 7.50 -5.52
C LYS A 364 -9.00 6.62 -4.30
N ILE A 365 -8.44 5.44 -4.47
CA ILE A 365 -8.15 4.55 -3.34
C ILE A 365 -7.10 5.13 -2.39
N PHE A 366 -6.21 6.00 -2.89
CA PHE A 366 -5.12 6.59 -2.10
C PHE A 366 -5.60 7.59 -1.05
N ASP A 367 -6.85 8.05 -1.13
CA ASP A 367 -7.50 8.79 -0.05
C ASP A 367 -8.08 7.89 1.06
N ILE A 368 -8.20 6.59 0.80
CA ILE A 368 -9.00 5.66 1.62
C ILE A 368 -8.13 4.62 2.33
N PHE A 369 -7.37 3.80 1.58
CA PHE A 369 -6.62 2.68 2.16
C PHE A 369 -5.35 3.16 2.89
N GLU A 370 -4.72 2.27 3.66
CA GLU A 370 -3.52 2.57 4.49
C GLU A 370 -3.74 3.75 5.47
N GLY A 371 -4.99 3.91 5.89
CA GLY A 371 -5.49 5.03 6.68
C GLY A 371 -6.03 6.16 5.82
N THR A 372 -7.32 6.47 6.01
CA THR A 372 -8.01 7.54 5.28
C THR A 372 -7.28 8.88 5.44
N GLU A 373 -7.53 9.83 4.52
CA GLU A 373 -6.93 11.16 4.65
C GLU A 373 -7.26 11.82 6.01
N GLN A 374 -8.47 11.59 6.55
CA GLN A 374 -8.87 12.09 7.87
C GLN A 374 -8.03 11.47 8.99
N ILE A 375 -7.70 10.18 8.88
CA ILE A 375 -6.79 9.51 9.81
C ILE A 375 -5.38 10.09 9.69
N GLN A 376 -4.88 10.38 8.46
CA GLN A 376 -3.59 11.04 8.30
C GLN A 376 -3.59 12.43 8.93
N GLN A 377 -4.63 13.23 8.71
CA GLN A 377 -4.80 14.55 9.34
C GLN A 377 -4.81 14.45 10.86
N LEU A 378 -5.53 13.47 11.42
CA LEU A 378 -5.59 13.23 12.86
C LEU A 378 -4.21 12.86 13.44
N VAL A 379 -3.46 11.98 12.75
CA VAL A 379 -2.11 11.59 13.17
C VAL A 379 -1.15 12.79 13.15
N ILE A 380 -1.20 13.59 12.08
CA ILE A 380 -0.40 14.82 11.95
C ILE A 380 -0.76 15.81 13.06
N ALA A 381 -2.05 16.09 13.25
CA ALA A 381 -2.52 17.06 14.24
C ALA A 381 -2.09 16.68 15.67
N ARG A 382 -2.16 15.38 16.02
CA ARG A 382 -1.65 14.87 17.30
C ARG A 382 -0.14 15.03 17.43
N ALA A 383 0.62 14.75 16.36
CA ALA A 383 2.08 14.84 16.39
C ALA A 383 2.55 16.29 16.58
N ILE A 384 2.00 17.25 15.83
CA ILE A 384 2.42 18.66 15.90
C ILE A 384 1.93 19.40 17.16
N SER A 385 0.78 18.97 17.73
CA SER A 385 0.22 19.61 18.94
C SER A 385 0.70 18.98 20.24
N GLY A 386 1.15 17.72 20.20
CA GLY A 386 1.42 16.92 21.40
C GLY A 386 0.16 16.59 22.21
N LEU A 387 -1.03 16.93 21.70
CA LEU A 387 -2.30 16.74 22.40
C LEU A 387 -3.06 15.51 21.87
N ARG A 388 -3.86 14.90 22.75
CA ARG A 388 -4.84 13.90 22.36
C ARG A 388 -6.02 14.60 21.68
N ILE A 389 -6.21 14.32 20.39
CA ILE A 389 -7.35 14.79 19.59
C ILE A 389 -8.23 13.57 19.32
N GLU A 390 -9.52 13.67 19.60
CA GLU A 390 -10.53 12.60 19.41
C GLU A 390 -11.36 12.84 18.15
#